data_38350ae9431ecf48e0336f397e86c836
#
_entry.id   38350ae9431ecf48e0336f397e86c836
#
_cell.length_a   1.000
_cell.length_b   1.000
_cell.length_c   1.000
_cell.angle_alpha   90.00
_cell.angle_beta   90.00
_cell.angle_gamma   90.00
#
_symmetry.space_group_name_H-M   'P 1'
#
loop_
_entity.id
_entity.type
_entity.pdbx_description
1 polymer ?
#
loop_
_entity_poly.entity_id
_entity_poly.type
_entity_poly.pdbx_seq_one_letter_code
_entity_poly.pdbx_strand_id
1 'polypeptide(L)'
;MSSKQRRTVPPEAVELYNKYIHGEISRRSFLNGAKKFAVAGLTAGAIVDALMPDYVMGQQIARDDERIRADYVTLPSPNGHGQIRGYLVRPFSADSRSAESAQLPGIVVVHENRGLNPHTEDVARRLALANFMAFAPDVLTPVGGYPGDDYQGGQLFSSLDPDKRFEDIVAAALWLKNRDDCTGKIGVTGFCYGGSVSNQLAVRLGSDLAAAVPFYGGAAPLDQVDNISAAIMVMHGALDARLVNAWPDYDQALTDAGVTHEGHIYPGAVHGFFNDATPERYNEAAAMDAWNRMVDWFNTHVRD
;
A
#
# COMPACT_ATOMS: atom_id res chain seq x y z
N MET A 1 31.73 -0.21 16.21
CA MET A 1 30.77 -1.23 15.79
C MET A 1 30.94 -1.42 14.29
N SER A 2 31.35 -2.60 13.86
CA SER A 2 31.71 -2.91 12.47
C SER A 2 30.51 -2.75 11.55
N SER A 3 30.59 -1.85 10.57
CA SER A 3 29.65 -1.77 9.45
C SER A 3 29.73 -3.10 8.69
N LYS A 4 28.77 -4.00 8.89
CA LYS A 4 28.59 -5.13 7.98
C LYS A 4 28.35 -4.52 6.60
N GLN A 5 29.35 -4.63 5.72
CA GLN A 5 29.23 -4.29 4.32
C GLN A 5 28.01 -5.03 3.76
N ARG A 6 26.93 -4.30 3.47
CA ARG A 6 25.73 -4.86 2.83
C ARG A 6 26.19 -5.47 1.49
N ARG A 7 26.07 -6.77 1.36
CA ARG A 7 26.30 -7.46 0.09
C ARG A 7 25.08 -7.17 -0.78
N THR A 8 25.24 -6.35 -1.79
CA THR A 8 24.19 -6.00 -2.75
C THR A 8 23.72 -7.25 -3.48
N VAL A 9 22.43 -7.51 -3.44
CA VAL A 9 21.80 -8.56 -4.24
C VAL A 9 21.81 -8.12 -5.71
N PRO A 10 22.15 -8.99 -6.68
CA PRO A 10 22.12 -8.62 -8.09
C PRO A 10 20.72 -8.14 -8.52
N PRO A 11 20.62 -7.09 -9.37
CA PRO A 11 19.32 -6.58 -9.85
C PRO A 11 18.44 -7.66 -10.47
N GLU A 12 19.02 -8.61 -11.16
CA GLU A 12 18.31 -9.74 -11.78
C GLU A 12 17.69 -10.69 -10.72
N ALA A 13 18.27 -10.78 -9.53
CA ALA A 13 17.68 -11.54 -8.42
C ALA A 13 16.50 -10.79 -7.80
N VAL A 14 16.54 -9.46 -7.77
CA VAL A 14 15.40 -8.61 -7.38
C VAL A 14 14.26 -8.76 -8.39
N GLU A 15 14.55 -8.76 -9.69
CA GLU A 15 13.55 -9.00 -10.74
C GLU A 15 12.92 -10.39 -10.62
N LEU A 16 13.74 -11.41 -10.38
CA LEU A 16 13.26 -12.78 -10.15
C LEU A 16 12.35 -12.87 -8.92
N TYR A 17 12.70 -12.15 -7.85
CA TYR A 17 11.85 -12.04 -6.66
C TYR A 17 10.53 -11.33 -6.97
N ASN A 18 10.56 -10.26 -7.76
CA ASN A 18 9.34 -9.55 -8.18
C ASN A 18 8.39 -10.50 -8.95
N LYS A 19 8.90 -11.28 -9.91
CA LYS A 19 8.09 -12.31 -10.60
C LYS A 19 7.47 -13.33 -9.63
N TYR A 20 8.22 -13.72 -8.60
CA TYR A 20 7.72 -14.63 -7.58
C TYR A 20 6.60 -14.00 -6.74
N ILE A 21 6.76 -12.78 -6.25
CA ILE A 21 5.75 -12.11 -5.41
C ILE A 21 4.48 -11.73 -6.20
N HIS A 22 4.58 -11.58 -7.54
CA HIS A 22 3.42 -11.38 -8.40
C HIS A 22 2.74 -12.69 -8.83
N GLY A 23 3.28 -13.85 -8.43
CA GLY A 23 2.72 -15.15 -8.78
C GLY A 23 3.01 -15.61 -10.21
N GLU A 24 3.89 -14.89 -10.95
CA GLU A 24 4.30 -15.24 -12.31
C GLU A 24 5.15 -16.53 -12.34
N ILE A 25 5.88 -16.76 -11.25
CA ILE A 25 6.68 -17.99 -11.08
C ILE A 25 6.41 -18.63 -9.72
N SER A 26 6.54 -19.95 -9.65
CA SER A 26 6.42 -20.68 -8.39
C SER A 26 7.61 -20.43 -7.46
N ARG A 27 7.43 -20.66 -6.14
CA ARG A 27 8.54 -20.64 -5.16
C ARG A 27 9.70 -21.52 -5.59
N ARG A 28 9.40 -22.71 -6.15
CA ARG A 28 10.41 -23.66 -6.62
C ARG A 28 11.22 -23.06 -7.77
N SER A 29 10.56 -22.39 -8.71
CA SER A 29 11.19 -21.70 -9.83
C SER A 29 12.06 -20.54 -9.35
N PHE A 30 11.55 -19.75 -8.38
CA PHE A 30 12.30 -18.69 -7.73
C PHE A 30 13.58 -19.21 -7.05
N LEU A 31 13.46 -20.22 -6.18
CA LEU A 31 14.60 -20.81 -5.48
C LEU A 31 15.65 -21.41 -6.44
N ASN A 32 15.19 -22.05 -7.52
CA ASN A 32 16.08 -22.57 -8.55
C ASN A 32 16.76 -21.46 -9.37
N GLY A 33 16.05 -20.37 -9.65
CA GLY A 33 16.61 -19.18 -10.30
C GLY A 33 17.64 -18.48 -9.42
N ALA A 34 17.34 -18.32 -8.12
CA ALA A 34 18.24 -17.69 -7.14
C ALA A 34 19.60 -18.40 -7.02
N LYS A 35 19.66 -19.73 -7.27
CA LYS A 35 20.92 -20.49 -7.30
C LYS A 35 21.91 -19.99 -8.37
N LYS A 36 21.41 -19.39 -9.47
CA LYS A 36 22.24 -18.84 -10.55
C LYS A 36 23.04 -17.62 -10.09
N PHE A 37 22.56 -16.92 -9.08
CA PHE A 37 23.19 -15.74 -8.49
C PHE A 37 24.08 -16.06 -7.29
N ALA A 38 24.16 -17.35 -6.89
CA ALA A 38 25.04 -17.82 -5.82
C ALA A 38 26.51 -17.82 -6.29
N VAL A 39 27.04 -16.63 -6.62
CA VAL A 39 28.42 -16.43 -7.06
C VAL A 39 29.14 -15.57 -6.01
N ALA A 40 30.43 -15.82 -5.80
CA ALA A 40 31.29 -15.02 -4.90
C ALA A 40 30.87 -15.02 -3.42
N GLY A 41 30.39 -16.16 -2.90
CA GLY A 41 30.18 -16.35 -1.47
C GLY A 41 28.77 -15.98 -0.95
N LEU A 42 27.83 -15.64 -1.84
CA LEU A 42 26.40 -15.60 -1.50
C LEU A 42 25.79 -16.98 -1.78
N THR A 43 25.15 -17.56 -0.77
CA THR A 43 24.30 -18.76 -0.97
C THR A 43 22.93 -18.34 -1.50
N ALA A 44 22.22 -19.25 -2.19
CA ALA A 44 20.83 -18.99 -2.60
C ALA A 44 19.94 -18.63 -1.40
N GLY A 45 20.20 -19.23 -0.22
CA GLY A 45 19.51 -18.89 1.03
C GLY A 45 19.78 -17.46 1.46
N ALA A 46 21.04 -17.02 1.43
CA ALA A 46 21.38 -15.65 1.81
C ALA A 46 20.78 -14.59 0.85
N ILE A 47 20.58 -14.92 -0.42
CA ILE A 47 19.88 -14.05 -1.38
C ILE A 47 18.40 -13.98 -1.03
N VAL A 48 17.77 -15.12 -0.71
CA VAL A 48 16.37 -15.18 -0.29
C VAL A 48 16.15 -14.39 0.99
N ASP A 49 16.99 -14.60 2.01
CA ASP A 49 16.91 -13.89 3.30
C ASP A 49 17.08 -12.36 3.13
N ALA A 50 17.99 -11.93 2.22
CA ALA A 50 18.19 -10.51 1.94
C ALA A 50 17.00 -9.86 1.22
N LEU A 51 16.22 -10.64 0.47
CA LEU A 51 15.03 -10.16 -0.24
C LEU A 51 13.76 -10.19 0.61
N MET A 52 13.78 -10.88 1.77
CA MET A 52 12.64 -10.91 2.69
C MET A 52 12.54 -9.60 3.49
N PRO A 53 11.32 -9.13 3.79
CA PRO A 53 11.13 -7.93 4.59
C PRO A 53 11.68 -8.05 6.01
N ASP A 54 12.34 -7.00 6.48
CA ASP A 54 12.70 -6.81 7.89
C ASP A 54 11.82 -5.72 8.50
N TYR A 55 10.66 -6.11 9.00
CA TYR A 55 9.68 -5.18 9.54
C TYR A 55 10.11 -4.49 10.83
N VAL A 56 11.08 -5.02 11.55
CA VAL A 56 11.63 -4.37 12.75
C VAL A 56 12.51 -3.19 12.35
N MET A 57 13.33 -3.37 11.32
CA MET A 57 14.21 -2.31 10.82
C MET A 57 13.47 -1.23 10.02
N GLY A 58 12.37 -1.60 9.34
CA GLY A 58 11.57 -0.67 8.53
C GLY A 58 10.54 0.13 9.35
N GLN A 59 10.32 -0.18 10.62
CA GLN A 59 9.36 0.55 11.45
C GLN A 59 9.86 1.96 11.77
N GLN A 60 9.09 3.00 11.39
CA GLN A 60 9.41 4.39 11.68
C GLN A 60 8.65 4.94 12.90
N ILE A 61 7.39 4.50 13.10
CA ILE A 61 6.56 4.96 14.22
C ILE A 61 6.23 3.75 15.10
N ALA A 62 6.53 3.87 16.39
CA ALA A 62 6.23 2.82 17.36
C ALA A 62 4.71 2.59 17.49
N ARG A 63 4.31 1.35 17.79
CA ARG A 63 2.87 1.01 17.99
C ARG A 63 2.26 1.71 19.21
N ASP A 64 3.07 1.99 20.19
CA ASP A 64 2.76 2.66 21.46
C ASP A 64 3.17 4.13 21.49
N ASP A 65 3.39 4.75 20.32
CA ASP A 65 3.70 6.18 20.23
C ASP A 65 2.57 7.02 20.88
N GLU A 66 2.93 7.85 21.85
CA GLU A 66 1.99 8.62 22.65
C GLU A 66 1.20 9.66 21.85
N ARG A 67 1.65 10.01 20.64
CA ARG A 67 1.01 10.98 19.75
C ARG A 67 -0.13 10.40 18.93
N ILE A 68 -0.39 9.11 19.04
CA ILE A 68 -1.46 8.40 18.30
C ILE A 68 -2.34 7.57 19.22
N ARG A 69 -3.54 7.25 18.74
CA ARG A 69 -4.38 6.14 19.27
C ARG A 69 -4.63 5.16 18.14
N ALA A 70 -4.38 3.89 18.44
CA ALA A 70 -4.43 2.83 17.45
C ALA A 70 -5.17 1.61 18.01
N ASP A 71 -6.19 1.15 17.29
CA ASP A 71 -7.01 0.00 17.66
C ASP A 71 -7.33 -0.86 16.43
N TYR A 72 -7.56 -2.16 16.66
CA TYR A 72 -8.15 -3.01 15.63
C TYR A 72 -9.67 -2.97 15.73
N VAL A 73 -10.32 -2.68 14.61
CA VAL A 73 -11.77 -2.62 14.50
C VAL A 73 -12.25 -3.66 13.49
N THR A 74 -13.35 -4.34 13.82
CA THR A 74 -14.05 -5.24 12.89
C THR A 74 -15.36 -4.60 12.48
N LEU A 75 -15.66 -4.62 11.19
CA LEU A 75 -16.86 -4.04 10.62
C LEU A 75 -17.56 -5.01 9.67
N PRO A 76 -18.87 -4.87 9.44
CA PRO A 76 -19.61 -5.69 8.48
C PRO A 76 -19.16 -5.44 7.05
N SER A 77 -19.04 -6.53 6.28
CA SER A 77 -18.77 -6.54 4.84
C SER A 77 -19.74 -7.52 4.14
N PRO A 78 -21.00 -7.15 4.02
CA PRO A 78 -22.05 -8.09 3.56
C PRO A 78 -21.88 -8.55 2.11
N ASN A 79 -21.26 -7.73 1.24
CA ASN A 79 -20.97 -8.07 -0.15
C ASN A 79 -19.59 -8.76 -0.31
N GLY A 80 -18.73 -8.64 0.69
CA GLY A 80 -17.43 -9.29 0.76
C GLY A 80 -17.53 -10.64 1.50
N HIS A 81 -16.64 -10.83 2.47
CA HIS A 81 -16.56 -12.06 3.26
C HIS A 81 -17.40 -12.02 4.57
N GLY A 82 -18.39 -11.13 4.66
CA GLY A 82 -19.27 -10.97 5.81
C GLY A 82 -18.77 -9.95 6.85
N GLN A 83 -17.47 -9.95 7.11
CA GLN A 83 -16.80 -8.95 7.96
C GLN A 83 -15.36 -8.74 7.54
N ILE A 84 -14.85 -7.54 7.83
CA ILE A 84 -13.42 -7.20 7.68
C ILE A 84 -12.91 -6.55 8.95
N ARG A 85 -11.70 -6.94 9.37
CA ARG A 85 -10.95 -6.31 10.45
C ARG A 85 -9.89 -5.39 9.87
N GLY A 86 -9.61 -4.26 10.52
CA GLY A 86 -8.54 -3.36 10.11
C GLY A 86 -7.93 -2.61 11.29
N TYR A 87 -6.81 -1.98 11.04
CA TYR A 87 -6.06 -1.17 11.98
C TYR A 87 -6.46 0.31 11.80
N LEU A 88 -7.15 0.87 12.80
CA LEU A 88 -7.57 2.28 12.84
C LEU A 88 -6.59 3.08 13.66
N VAL A 89 -6.05 4.14 13.10
CA VAL A 89 -5.11 5.03 13.79
C VAL A 89 -5.57 6.48 13.67
N ARG A 90 -5.50 7.21 14.79
CA ARG A 90 -5.84 8.64 14.87
C ARG A 90 -4.72 9.41 15.57
N PRO A 91 -4.49 10.69 15.24
CA PRO A 91 -3.66 11.55 16.06
C PRO A 91 -4.25 11.68 17.47
N PHE A 92 -3.38 11.81 18.44
CA PHE A 92 -3.74 12.01 19.83
C PHE A 92 -2.85 13.09 20.46
N SER A 93 -3.47 13.96 21.25
CA SER A 93 -2.76 14.91 22.11
C SER A 93 -3.38 14.91 23.49
N ALA A 94 -2.59 14.65 24.51
CA ALA A 94 -3.04 14.65 25.90
C ALA A 94 -3.55 16.04 26.36
N ASP A 95 -3.05 17.12 25.74
CA ASP A 95 -3.39 18.50 26.10
C ASP A 95 -4.70 19.00 25.49
N SER A 96 -5.26 18.28 24.53
CA SER A 96 -6.47 18.70 23.84
C SER A 96 -7.60 17.69 24.00
N ARG A 97 -8.37 17.79 25.10
CA ARG A 97 -9.67 17.11 25.22
C ARG A 97 -10.63 17.44 24.08
N SER A 98 -10.40 18.57 23.38
CA SER A 98 -11.10 18.97 22.16
C SER A 98 -10.66 18.23 20.90
N ALA A 99 -9.44 17.64 20.85
CA ALA A 99 -8.98 16.90 19.68
C ALA A 99 -9.61 15.49 19.57
N GLU A 100 -10.11 14.93 20.68
CA GLU A 100 -10.85 13.65 20.62
C GLU A 100 -12.20 13.79 19.93
N SER A 101 -12.79 14.98 19.90
CA SER A 101 -14.08 15.29 19.27
C SER A 101 -13.95 15.91 17.87
N ALA A 102 -12.73 16.25 17.43
CA ALA A 102 -12.52 16.84 16.11
C ALA A 102 -12.73 15.78 15.02
N GLN A 103 -13.56 16.12 14.05
CA GLN A 103 -13.65 15.33 12.83
C GLN A 103 -12.36 15.43 12.03
N LEU A 104 -11.89 14.33 11.50
CA LEU A 104 -10.65 14.22 10.70
C LEU A 104 -10.96 13.69 9.30
N PRO A 105 -10.22 14.14 8.27
CA PRO A 105 -10.30 13.49 6.97
C PRO A 105 -9.74 12.07 7.08
N GLY A 106 -10.40 11.12 6.40
CA GLY A 106 -10.07 9.70 6.47
C GLY A 106 -9.18 9.24 5.32
N ILE A 107 -8.19 8.38 5.60
CA ILE A 107 -7.37 7.73 4.56
C ILE A 107 -7.47 6.21 4.73
N VAL A 108 -7.91 5.52 3.68
CA VAL A 108 -7.80 4.06 3.59
C VAL A 108 -6.40 3.68 3.11
N VAL A 109 -5.74 2.76 3.82
CA VAL A 109 -4.39 2.31 3.51
C VAL A 109 -4.43 0.84 3.11
N VAL A 110 -4.34 0.54 1.82
CA VAL A 110 -4.50 -0.82 1.31
C VAL A 110 -3.14 -1.50 1.18
N HIS A 111 -3.01 -2.66 1.85
CA HIS A 111 -1.78 -3.45 1.90
C HIS A 111 -1.43 -4.13 0.55
N GLU A 112 -0.23 -4.67 0.45
CA GLU A 112 0.21 -5.51 -0.66
C GLU A 112 -0.51 -6.89 -0.64
N ASN A 113 -0.19 -7.79 -1.55
CA ASN A 113 -0.81 -9.12 -1.67
C ASN A 113 -0.34 -10.13 -0.59
N ARG A 114 -0.10 -9.65 0.64
CA ARG A 114 0.36 -10.47 1.78
C ARG A 114 -0.54 -10.36 3.02
N GLY A 115 -1.54 -9.47 2.99
CA GLY A 115 -2.33 -9.09 4.15
C GLY A 115 -1.77 -7.87 4.86
N LEU A 116 -2.40 -7.47 5.93
CA LEU A 116 -2.03 -6.30 6.72
C LEU A 116 -0.75 -6.56 7.53
N ASN A 117 0.38 -6.35 6.87
CA ASN A 117 1.70 -6.52 7.46
C ASN A 117 2.14 -5.30 8.29
N PRO A 118 3.22 -5.42 9.10
CA PRO A 118 3.69 -4.33 9.95
C PRO A 118 4.10 -3.05 9.21
N HIS A 119 4.54 -3.13 7.95
CA HIS A 119 4.85 -1.94 7.14
C HIS A 119 3.58 -1.13 6.84
N THR A 120 2.51 -1.77 6.42
CA THR A 120 1.23 -1.07 6.13
C THR A 120 0.64 -0.46 7.40
N GLU A 121 0.74 -1.13 8.55
CA GLU A 121 0.35 -0.56 9.84
C GLU A 121 1.20 0.67 10.20
N ASP A 122 2.51 0.65 9.89
CA ASP A 122 3.40 1.78 10.14
C ASP A 122 3.06 2.97 9.24
N VAL A 123 2.72 2.74 7.97
CA VAL A 123 2.21 3.80 7.07
C VAL A 123 0.94 4.44 7.63
N ALA A 124 0.01 3.65 8.18
CA ALA A 124 -1.19 4.19 8.82
C ALA A 124 -0.84 5.08 10.05
N ARG A 125 0.15 4.69 10.86
CA ARG A 125 0.64 5.51 11.97
C ARG A 125 1.31 6.82 11.49
N ARG A 126 2.10 6.75 10.41
CA ARG A 126 2.71 7.95 9.79
C ARG A 126 1.63 8.93 9.31
N LEU A 127 0.56 8.44 8.68
CA LEU A 127 -0.57 9.28 8.24
C LEU A 127 -1.32 9.89 9.42
N ALA A 128 -1.46 9.17 10.54
CA ALA A 128 -2.03 9.74 11.75
C ALA A 128 -1.18 10.91 12.29
N LEU A 129 0.16 10.79 12.25
CA LEU A 129 1.06 11.90 12.61
C LEU A 129 1.02 13.07 11.60
N ALA A 130 0.60 12.79 10.35
CA ALA A 130 0.28 13.84 9.37
C ALA A 130 -1.16 14.39 9.55
N ASN A 131 -1.81 14.05 10.67
CA ASN A 131 -3.11 14.55 11.08
C ASN A 131 -4.29 14.09 10.21
N PHE A 132 -4.26 12.82 9.78
CA PHE A 132 -5.38 12.10 9.15
C PHE A 132 -5.88 10.98 10.07
N MET A 133 -7.14 10.58 9.93
CA MET A 133 -7.61 9.30 10.43
C MET A 133 -7.27 8.22 9.40
N ALA A 134 -6.39 7.30 9.73
CA ALA A 134 -5.96 6.23 8.83
C ALA A 134 -6.62 4.89 9.20
N PHE A 135 -7.17 4.19 8.22
CA PHE A 135 -7.72 2.85 8.39
C PHE A 135 -7.09 1.88 7.39
N ALA A 136 -6.40 0.88 7.92
CA ALA A 136 -5.76 -0.17 7.13
C ALA A 136 -6.53 -1.49 7.28
N PRO A 137 -7.44 -1.82 6.34
CA PRO A 137 -8.21 -3.08 6.35
C PRO A 137 -7.32 -4.28 6.03
N ASP A 138 -7.61 -5.45 6.63
CA ASP A 138 -6.92 -6.72 6.36
C ASP A 138 -7.84 -7.67 5.59
N VAL A 139 -7.61 -7.80 4.27
CA VAL A 139 -8.39 -8.72 3.43
C VAL A 139 -8.19 -10.19 3.79
N LEU A 140 -7.19 -10.53 4.62
CA LEU A 140 -7.01 -11.89 5.16
C LEU A 140 -7.88 -12.18 6.38
N THR A 141 -8.73 -11.25 6.81
CA THR A 141 -9.66 -11.45 7.95
C THR A 141 -10.41 -12.78 7.91
N PRO A 142 -10.97 -13.25 6.76
CA PRO A 142 -11.72 -14.51 6.69
C PRO A 142 -10.89 -15.76 7.01
N VAL A 143 -9.57 -15.65 6.88
CA VAL A 143 -8.62 -16.76 7.09
C VAL A 143 -7.70 -16.51 8.29
N GLY A 144 -8.09 -15.61 9.20
CA GLY A 144 -7.40 -15.35 10.45
C GLY A 144 -6.48 -14.13 10.47
N GLY A 145 -6.43 -13.37 9.37
CA GLY A 145 -5.59 -12.19 9.22
C GLY A 145 -4.16 -12.51 8.77
N TYR A 146 -3.30 -11.47 8.78
CA TYR A 146 -1.88 -11.63 8.43
C TYR A 146 -1.18 -12.63 9.36
N PRO A 147 -0.58 -13.70 8.83
CA PRO A 147 -0.05 -14.81 9.64
C PRO A 147 1.33 -14.52 10.28
N GLY A 148 1.91 -13.33 10.10
CA GLY A 148 3.26 -13.00 10.55
C GLY A 148 4.37 -13.46 9.60
N ASP A 149 4.02 -14.05 8.47
CA ASP A 149 4.94 -14.54 7.43
C ASP A 149 4.38 -14.20 6.05
N ASP A 150 5.17 -13.51 5.22
CA ASP A 150 4.73 -13.02 3.92
C ASP A 150 4.47 -14.15 2.91
N TYR A 151 5.18 -15.25 3.02
CA TYR A 151 4.94 -16.39 2.13
C TYR A 151 3.57 -17.04 2.42
N GLN A 152 3.29 -17.29 3.70
CA GLN A 152 1.99 -17.79 4.12
C GLN A 152 0.88 -16.78 3.80
N GLY A 153 1.13 -15.50 4.06
CA GLY A 153 0.21 -14.41 3.71
C GLY A 153 -0.16 -14.42 2.24
N GLY A 154 0.82 -14.58 1.34
CA GLY A 154 0.59 -14.68 -0.09
C GLY A 154 -0.21 -15.91 -0.51
N GLN A 155 -0.02 -17.05 0.14
CA GLN A 155 -0.82 -18.26 -0.10
C GLN A 155 -2.27 -18.07 0.34
N LEU A 156 -2.49 -17.54 1.53
CA LEU A 156 -3.82 -17.22 2.05
C LEU A 156 -4.53 -16.19 1.16
N PHE A 157 -3.82 -15.13 0.76
CA PHE A 157 -4.34 -14.12 -0.14
C PHE A 157 -4.81 -14.70 -1.48
N SER A 158 -4.02 -15.59 -2.08
CA SER A 158 -4.35 -16.23 -3.36
C SER A 158 -5.52 -17.23 -3.25
N SER A 159 -5.86 -17.69 -2.05
CA SER A 159 -6.98 -18.62 -1.81
C SER A 159 -8.34 -17.91 -1.70
N LEU A 160 -8.34 -16.58 -1.50
CA LEU A 160 -9.56 -15.82 -1.33
C LEU A 160 -10.13 -15.34 -2.67
N ASP A 161 -11.45 -15.26 -2.74
CA ASP A 161 -12.19 -14.70 -3.86
C ASP A 161 -11.79 -13.22 -4.09
N PRO A 162 -11.29 -12.86 -5.30
CA PRO A 162 -10.80 -11.52 -5.60
C PRO A 162 -11.92 -10.46 -5.55
N ASP A 163 -13.12 -10.79 -5.98
CA ASP A 163 -14.24 -9.85 -6.00
C ASP A 163 -14.69 -9.56 -4.56
N LYS A 164 -14.75 -10.57 -3.71
CA LYS A 164 -15.07 -10.38 -2.29
C LYS A 164 -14.00 -9.60 -1.54
N ARG A 165 -12.71 -9.82 -1.86
CA ARG A 165 -11.63 -9.00 -1.29
C ARG A 165 -11.80 -7.53 -1.65
N PHE A 166 -12.20 -7.23 -2.88
CA PHE A 166 -12.46 -5.87 -3.31
C PHE A 166 -13.67 -5.27 -2.58
N GLU A 167 -14.78 -6.00 -2.48
CA GLU A 167 -15.97 -5.55 -1.73
C GLU A 167 -15.69 -5.35 -0.22
N ASP A 168 -14.78 -6.11 0.37
CA ASP A 168 -14.30 -5.88 1.74
C ASP A 168 -13.64 -4.49 1.87
N ILE A 169 -12.83 -4.09 0.89
CA ILE A 169 -12.18 -2.76 0.88
C ILE A 169 -13.21 -1.65 0.62
N VAL A 170 -14.19 -1.89 -0.26
CA VAL A 170 -15.31 -0.94 -0.49
C VAL A 170 -16.06 -0.71 0.83
N ALA A 171 -16.41 -1.79 1.55
CA ALA A 171 -17.07 -1.69 2.84
C ALA A 171 -16.22 -0.90 3.86
N ALA A 172 -14.92 -1.14 3.89
CA ALA A 172 -13.97 -0.43 4.75
C ALA A 172 -13.93 1.08 4.45
N ALA A 173 -13.89 1.46 3.18
CA ALA A 173 -13.88 2.86 2.75
C ALA A 173 -15.18 3.58 3.12
N LEU A 174 -16.32 2.98 2.83
CA LEU A 174 -17.62 3.55 3.17
C LEU A 174 -17.84 3.62 4.69
N TRP A 175 -17.37 2.62 5.44
CA TRP A 175 -17.42 2.67 6.90
C TRP A 175 -16.58 3.83 7.44
N LEU A 176 -15.36 4.04 6.95
CA LEU A 176 -14.50 5.15 7.37
C LEU A 176 -15.17 6.50 7.06
N LYS A 177 -15.72 6.65 5.86
CA LYS A 177 -16.42 7.87 5.44
C LYS A 177 -17.60 8.23 6.35
N ASN A 178 -18.37 7.22 6.75
CA ASN A 178 -19.64 7.41 7.50
C ASN A 178 -19.45 7.43 9.03
N ARG A 179 -18.24 7.50 9.53
CA ARG A 179 -17.97 7.65 10.97
C ARG A 179 -18.32 9.07 11.43
N ASP A 180 -18.85 9.18 12.66
CA ASP A 180 -19.19 10.48 13.28
C ASP A 180 -17.95 11.36 13.50
N ASP A 181 -16.78 10.73 13.66
CA ASP A 181 -15.48 11.38 13.87
C ASP A 181 -14.67 11.58 12.56
N CYS A 182 -15.27 11.25 11.40
CA CYS A 182 -14.74 11.56 10.07
C CYS A 182 -15.46 12.80 9.50
N THR A 183 -14.72 13.63 8.75
CA THR A 183 -15.32 14.78 8.02
C THR A 183 -16.26 14.34 6.89
N GLY A 184 -16.32 13.05 6.57
CA GLY A 184 -16.99 12.51 5.41
C GLY A 184 -16.17 12.60 4.11
N LYS A 185 -15.01 13.27 4.14
CA LYS A 185 -14.03 13.27 3.04
C LYS A 185 -13.01 12.19 3.27
N ILE A 186 -12.84 11.31 2.29
CA ILE A 186 -11.86 10.22 2.36
C ILE A 186 -10.95 10.17 1.14
N GLY A 187 -9.71 9.76 1.37
CA GLY A 187 -8.75 9.35 0.35
C GLY A 187 -8.38 7.87 0.49
N VAL A 188 -7.66 7.37 -0.49
CA VAL A 188 -7.07 6.04 -0.48
C VAL A 188 -5.63 6.07 -0.95
N THR A 189 -4.78 5.32 -0.28
CA THR A 189 -3.46 4.92 -0.78
C THR A 189 -3.30 3.43 -0.65
N GLY A 190 -2.44 2.85 -1.47
CA GLY A 190 -2.19 1.42 -1.40
C GLY A 190 -0.98 1.04 -2.22
N PHE A 191 -0.45 -0.15 -1.94
CA PHE A 191 0.83 -0.61 -2.43
C PHE A 191 0.66 -1.90 -3.23
N CYS A 192 1.25 -1.99 -4.44
CA CYS A 192 1.15 -3.14 -5.32
C CYS A 192 -0.33 -3.52 -5.62
N TYR A 193 -0.84 -4.61 -5.05
CA TYR A 193 -2.28 -4.94 -5.07
C TYR A 193 -3.11 -3.75 -4.58
N GLY A 194 -2.74 -3.18 -3.44
CA GLY A 194 -3.43 -2.01 -2.87
C GLY A 194 -3.37 -0.79 -3.77
N GLY A 195 -2.31 -0.61 -4.55
CA GLY A 195 -2.23 0.43 -5.57
C GLY A 195 -3.25 0.22 -6.69
N SER A 196 -3.38 -1.02 -7.18
CA SER A 196 -4.42 -1.37 -8.17
C SER A 196 -5.83 -1.17 -7.59
N VAL A 197 -6.04 -1.58 -6.34
CA VAL A 197 -7.32 -1.38 -5.63
C VAL A 197 -7.63 0.11 -5.46
N SER A 198 -6.63 0.97 -5.21
CA SER A 198 -6.83 2.42 -5.09
C SER A 198 -7.41 3.02 -6.38
N ASN A 199 -6.91 2.61 -7.53
CA ASN A 199 -7.47 3.00 -8.83
C ASN A 199 -8.89 2.46 -9.05
N GLN A 200 -9.15 1.21 -8.69
CA GLN A 200 -10.48 0.59 -8.81
C GLN A 200 -11.50 1.22 -7.86
N LEU A 201 -11.09 1.60 -6.64
CA LEU A 201 -11.93 2.33 -5.71
C LEU A 201 -12.34 3.70 -6.25
N ALA A 202 -11.44 4.40 -6.94
CA ALA A 202 -11.76 5.68 -7.56
C ALA A 202 -12.90 5.54 -8.59
N VAL A 203 -12.89 4.48 -9.39
CA VAL A 203 -14.01 4.14 -10.31
C VAL A 203 -15.27 3.76 -9.53
N ARG A 204 -15.13 2.89 -8.50
CA ARG A 204 -16.27 2.28 -7.79
C ARG A 204 -17.01 3.25 -6.89
N LEU A 205 -16.30 4.19 -6.27
CA LEU A 205 -16.85 5.13 -5.32
C LEU A 205 -17.24 6.48 -5.95
N GLY A 206 -16.69 6.81 -7.12
CA GLY A 206 -16.98 8.08 -7.79
C GLY A 206 -16.78 9.27 -6.85
N SER A 207 -17.83 10.07 -6.64
CA SER A 207 -17.80 11.26 -5.77
C SER A 207 -17.69 10.94 -4.27
N ASP A 208 -17.81 9.69 -3.85
CA ASP A 208 -17.61 9.28 -2.47
C ASP A 208 -16.13 9.18 -2.08
N LEU A 209 -15.21 9.24 -3.04
CA LEU A 209 -13.77 9.30 -2.85
C LEU A 209 -13.22 10.63 -3.36
N ALA A 210 -12.45 11.34 -2.52
CA ALA A 210 -11.90 12.64 -2.88
C ALA A 210 -10.52 12.54 -3.57
N ALA A 211 -9.68 11.59 -3.16
CA ALA A 211 -8.36 11.40 -3.75
C ALA A 211 -7.88 9.95 -3.68
N ALA A 212 -7.05 9.53 -4.65
CA ALA A 212 -6.35 8.25 -4.62
C ALA A 212 -4.86 8.45 -4.96
N VAL A 213 -4.00 7.78 -4.17
CA VAL A 213 -2.55 7.77 -4.41
C VAL A 213 -2.07 6.32 -4.52
N PRO A 214 -2.19 5.71 -5.70
CA PRO A 214 -1.74 4.35 -5.97
C PRO A 214 -0.22 4.26 -6.12
N PHE A 215 0.44 3.45 -5.29
CA PHE A 215 1.85 3.11 -5.41
C PHE A 215 2.02 1.82 -6.20
N TYR A 216 2.80 1.87 -7.28
CA TYR A 216 3.15 0.71 -8.13
C TYR A 216 2.01 -0.29 -8.34
N GLY A 217 0.80 0.23 -8.59
CA GLY A 217 -0.41 -0.52 -8.90
C GLY A 217 -0.80 -0.40 -10.37
N GLY A 218 -1.55 -1.38 -10.87
CA GLY A 218 -2.14 -1.32 -12.21
C GLY A 218 -3.22 -0.25 -12.33
N ALA A 219 -3.41 0.26 -13.54
CA ALA A 219 -4.46 1.21 -13.88
C ALA A 219 -5.87 0.64 -13.59
N ALA A 220 -6.84 1.53 -13.45
CA ALA A 220 -8.25 1.16 -13.55
C ALA A 220 -8.59 0.70 -14.99
N PRO A 221 -9.69 -0.04 -15.21
CA PRO A 221 -10.17 -0.33 -16.54
C PRO A 221 -10.38 0.99 -17.33
N LEU A 222 -9.73 1.12 -18.49
CA LEU A 222 -9.71 2.38 -19.23
C LEU A 222 -11.10 2.83 -19.70
N ASP A 223 -11.99 1.89 -19.95
CA ASP A 223 -13.38 2.11 -20.34
C ASP A 223 -14.30 2.53 -19.17
N GLN A 224 -13.76 2.61 -17.97
CA GLN A 224 -14.50 3.02 -16.76
C GLN A 224 -13.95 4.30 -16.11
N VAL A 225 -12.93 4.90 -16.70
CA VAL A 225 -12.26 6.09 -16.14
C VAL A 225 -13.22 7.29 -16.02
N ASP A 226 -14.22 7.38 -16.88
CA ASP A 226 -15.28 8.41 -16.81
C ASP A 226 -16.09 8.40 -15.49
N ASN A 227 -16.03 7.30 -14.73
CA ASN A 227 -16.68 7.22 -13.41
C ASN A 227 -15.83 7.82 -12.28
N ILE A 228 -14.58 8.20 -12.54
CA ILE A 228 -13.66 8.73 -11.54
C ILE A 228 -13.98 10.22 -11.29
N SER A 229 -14.29 10.54 -10.03
CA SER A 229 -14.40 11.94 -9.56
C SER A 229 -13.22 12.34 -8.67
N ALA A 230 -12.48 11.35 -8.14
CA ALA A 230 -11.34 11.55 -7.26
C ALA A 230 -10.13 12.16 -7.99
N ALA A 231 -9.34 12.97 -7.30
CA ALA A 231 -8.03 13.37 -7.79
C ALA A 231 -7.03 12.17 -7.68
N ILE A 232 -6.33 11.84 -8.77
CA ILE A 232 -5.44 10.66 -8.87
C ILE A 232 -3.98 11.08 -8.92
N MET A 233 -3.12 10.53 -8.05
CA MET A 233 -1.66 10.72 -8.14
C MET A 233 -0.95 9.37 -8.18
N VAL A 234 -0.45 8.99 -9.35
CA VAL A 234 0.21 7.68 -9.57
C VAL A 234 1.70 7.73 -9.23
N MET A 235 2.19 6.73 -8.50
CA MET A 235 3.59 6.61 -8.08
C MET A 235 4.22 5.32 -8.62
N HIS A 236 5.11 5.40 -9.61
CA HIS A 236 5.77 4.25 -10.24
C HIS A 236 7.29 4.30 -10.12
N GLY A 237 7.92 3.15 -9.96
CA GLY A 237 9.37 3.01 -10.14
C GLY A 237 9.72 2.89 -11.63
N ALA A 238 10.72 3.63 -12.11
CA ALA A 238 11.11 3.62 -13.52
C ALA A 238 11.62 2.26 -14.02
N LEU A 239 12.03 1.39 -13.12
CA LEU A 239 12.48 0.04 -13.45
C LEU A 239 11.33 -1.00 -13.43
N ASP A 240 10.10 -0.61 -13.11
CA ASP A 240 8.90 -1.45 -13.27
C ASP A 240 8.32 -1.25 -14.68
N ALA A 241 8.94 -1.88 -15.67
CA ALA A 241 8.61 -1.69 -17.09
C ALA A 241 7.13 -1.98 -17.40
N ARG A 242 6.50 -2.92 -16.68
CA ARG A 242 5.08 -3.27 -16.87
C ARG A 242 4.17 -2.07 -16.59
N LEU A 243 4.41 -1.36 -15.50
CA LEU A 243 3.60 -0.21 -15.10
C LEU A 243 3.95 1.05 -15.89
N VAL A 244 5.25 1.27 -16.12
CA VAL A 244 5.73 2.44 -16.91
C VAL A 244 5.22 2.37 -18.35
N ASN A 245 5.19 1.18 -18.96
CA ASN A 245 4.67 1.03 -20.33
C ASN A 245 3.15 1.17 -20.41
N ALA A 246 2.42 0.89 -19.33
CA ALA A 246 0.96 1.05 -19.30
C ALA A 246 0.51 2.48 -18.90
N TRP A 247 1.41 3.27 -18.31
CA TRP A 247 1.09 4.60 -17.82
C TRP A 247 0.58 5.56 -18.89
N PRO A 248 1.17 5.68 -20.11
CA PRO A 248 0.71 6.64 -21.11
C PRO A 248 -0.75 6.45 -21.51
N ASP A 249 -1.23 5.22 -21.61
CA ASP A 249 -2.63 4.95 -21.97
C ASP A 249 -3.58 5.35 -20.83
N TYR A 250 -3.16 5.14 -19.58
CA TYR A 250 -3.96 5.54 -18.42
C TYR A 250 -3.96 7.07 -18.23
N ASP A 251 -2.82 7.71 -18.38
CA ASP A 251 -2.67 9.18 -18.35
C ASP A 251 -3.56 9.86 -19.39
N GLN A 252 -3.58 9.33 -20.61
CA GLN A 252 -4.44 9.82 -21.68
C GLN A 252 -5.92 9.62 -21.36
N ALA A 253 -6.31 8.45 -20.82
CA ALA A 253 -7.70 8.18 -20.45
C ALA A 253 -8.18 9.13 -19.32
N LEU A 254 -7.34 9.38 -18.32
CA LEU A 254 -7.63 10.33 -17.24
C LEU A 254 -7.76 11.78 -17.79
N THR A 255 -6.89 12.15 -18.74
CA THR A 255 -6.94 13.45 -19.41
C THR A 255 -8.25 13.61 -20.20
N ASP A 256 -8.62 12.63 -21.00
CA ASP A 256 -9.83 12.66 -21.84
C ASP A 256 -11.11 12.72 -20.98
N ALA A 257 -11.11 12.05 -19.81
CA ALA A 257 -12.19 12.09 -18.84
C ALA A 257 -12.20 13.39 -18.00
N GLY A 258 -11.21 14.27 -18.12
CA GLY A 258 -11.10 15.50 -17.33
C GLY A 258 -10.81 15.27 -15.84
N VAL A 259 -10.24 14.12 -15.49
CA VAL A 259 -9.87 13.79 -14.12
C VAL A 259 -8.63 14.58 -13.71
N THR A 260 -8.65 15.23 -12.54
CA THR A 260 -7.45 15.82 -11.95
C THR A 260 -6.45 14.74 -11.62
N HIS A 261 -5.25 14.75 -12.25
CA HIS A 261 -4.28 13.70 -12.01
C HIS A 261 -2.83 14.14 -12.22
N GLU A 262 -1.92 13.40 -11.60
CA GLU A 262 -0.46 13.48 -11.78
C GLU A 262 0.15 12.09 -11.82
N GLY A 263 1.25 11.93 -12.56
CA GLY A 263 2.05 10.69 -12.56
C GLY A 263 3.51 10.96 -12.24
N HIS A 264 4.07 10.23 -11.26
CA HIS A 264 5.47 10.33 -10.86
C HIS A 264 6.18 9.01 -11.12
N ILE A 265 7.19 9.05 -11.99
CA ILE A 265 8.02 7.89 -12.35
C ILE A 265 9.43 8.12 -11.79
N TYR A 266 9.80 7.37 -10.75
CA TYR A 266 11.03 7.56 -9.99
C TYR A 266 12.23 6.87 -10.64
N PRO A 267 13.25 7.61 -11.13
CA PRO A 267 14.44 7.03 -11.73
C PRO A 267 15.17 6.09 -10.76
N GLY A 268 15.61 4.93 -11.26
CA GLY A 268 16.34 3.95 -10.48
C GLY A 268 15.54 3.19 -9.42
N ALA A 269 14.25 3.49 -9.26
CA ALA A 269 13.37 2.79 -8.35
C ALA A 269 12.73 1.56 -9.02
N VAL A 270 12.65 0.46 -8.28
CA VAL A 270 12.01 -0.80 -8.68
C VAL A 270 10.58 -0.88 -8.14
N HIS A 271 9.84 -1.93 -8.51
CA HIS A 271 8.57 -2.26 -7.86
C HIS A 271 8.76 -2.45 -6.35
N GLY A 272 7.91 -1.81 -5.53
CA GLY A 272 8.04 -1.88 -4.06
C GLY A 272 9.06 -0.90 -3.46
N PHE A 273 9.47 0.13 -4.19
CA PHE A 273 10.50 1.08 -3.78
C PHE A 273 10.18 1.84 -2.49
N PHE A 274 8.92 1.91 -2.10
CA PHE A 274 8.47 2.64 -0.90
C PHE A 274 8.59 1.81 0.38
N ASN A 275 8.68 0.49 0.29
CA ASN A 275 8.69 -0.40 1.44
C ASN A 275 10.07 -0.46 2.11
N ASP A 276 10.26 0.32 3.17
CA ASP A 276 11.49 0.44 3.96
C ASP A 276 11.88 -0.83 4.74
N ALA A 277 10.93 -1.78 4.90
CA ALA A 277 11.24 -3.11 5.42
C ALA A 277 11.95 -4.02 4.40
N THR A 278 12.10 -3.59 3.13
CA THR A 278 12.75 -4.37 2.07
C THR A 278 13.99 -3.66 1.52
N PRO A 279 15.14 -3.71 2.21
CA PRO A 279 16.32 -2.88 1.91
C PRO A 279 16.82 -2.98 0.47
N GLU A 280 16.65 -4.13 -0.18
CA GLU A 280 17.12 -4.37 -1.55
C GLU A 280 16.21 -3.73 -2.62
N ARG A 281 15.00 -3.31 -2.25
CA ARG A 281 14.04 -2.63 -3.14
C ARG A 281 13.80 -1.18 -2.74
N TYR A 282 14.04 -0.86 -1.46
CA TYR A 282 13.80 0.46 -0.92
C TYR A 282 14.70 1.51 -1.58
N ASN A 283 14.08 2.56 -2.10
CA ASN A 283 14.78 3.73 -2.60
C ASN A 283 14.40 4.92 -1.73
N GLU A 284 15.27 5.27 -0.80
CA GLU A 284 15.01 6.30 0.23
C GLU A 284 14.61 7.65 -0.40
N ALA A 285 15.34 8.12 -1.40
CA ALA A 285 15.08 9.41 -2.03
C ALA A 285 13.70 9.42 -2.72
N ALA A 286 13.37 8.36 -3.47
CA ALA A 286 12.08 8.21 -4.11
C ALA A 286 10.94 8.06 -3.09
N ALA A 287 11.16 7.28 -2.02
CA ALA A 287 10.15 7.07 -0.99
C ALA A 287 9.85 8.34 -0.19
N MET A 288 10.87 9.15 0.13
CA MET A 288 10.68 10.42 0.83
C MET A 288 9.94 11.44 -0.04
N ASP A 289 10.30 11.58 -1.32
CA ASP A 289 9.59 12.47 -2.24
C ASP A 289 8.14 12.03 -2.44
N ALA A 290 7.91 10.72 -2.67
CA ALA A 290 6.58 10.14 -2.83
C ALA A 290 5.71 10.33 -1.58
N TRP A 291 6.28 10.18 -0.38
CA TRP A 291 5.59 10.44 0.88
C TRP A 291 5.14 11.89 0.98
N ASN A 292 6.04 12.85 0.74
CA ASN A 292 5.72 14.27 0.84
C ASN A 292 4.63 14.67 -0.16
N ARG A 293 4.74 14.23 -1.41
CA ARG A 293 3.71 14.47 -2.44
C ARG A 293 2.37 13.85 -2.06
N MET A 294 2.34 12.63 -1.54
CA MET A 294 1.12 11.97 -1.10
C MET A 294 0.43 12.77 0.02
N VAL A 295 1.18 13.22 1.01
CA VAL A 295 0.63 14.02 2.12
C VAL A 295 0.11 15.36 1.61
N ASP A 296 0.84 16.04 0.73
CA ASP A 296 0.42 17.31 0.13
C ASP A 296 -0.84 17.13 -0.74
N TRP A 297 -0.92 16.03 -1.51
CA TRP A 297 -2.09 15.68 -2.30
C TRP A 297 -3.33 15.46 -1.44
N PHE A 298 -3.18 14.71 -0.35
CA PHE A 298 -4.29 14.52 0.58
C PHE A 298 -4.65 15.80 1.33
N ASN A 299 -3.70 16.67 1.66
CA ASN A 299 -4.01 17.98 2.23
C ASN A 299 -4.85 18.82 1.27
N THR A 300 -4.52 18.81 -0.02
CA THR A 300 -5.21 19.60 -1.04
C THR A 300 -6.60 19.07 -1.37
N HIS A 301 -6.77 17.74 -1.46
CA HIS A 301 -7.99 17.16 -2.03
C HIS A 301 -8.92 16.47 -1.00
N VAL A 302 -8.40 16.13 0.17
CA VAL A 302 -9.19 15.41 1.19
C VAL A 302 -9.46 16.27 2.43
N ARG A 303 -8.59 17.25 2.74
CA ARG A 303 -8.77 18.10 3.93
C ARG A 303 -9.69 19.30 3.65
N ASP A 304 -9.54 19.94 2.52
CA ASP A 304 -10.31 21.11 2.11
C ASP A 304 -11.57 20.71 1.33
#